data_b269459d4a514e73de8cf8e80ad57641
#
_entry.id   b269459d4a514e73de8cf8e80ad57641
#
_cell.length_a   1.000
_cell.length_b   1.000
_cell.length_c   1.000
_cell.angle_alpha   90.00
_cell.angle_beta   90.00
_cell.angle_gamma   90.00
#
_symmetry.space_group_name_H-M   'P 1'
#
loop_
_entity.id
_entity.type
_entity.pdbx_description
1 polymer ?
#
loop_
_entity_poly.entity_id
_entity_poly.type
_entity_poly.pdbx_seq_one_letter_code
_entity_poly.pdbx_strand_id
1 'polypeptide(L)'
;MYDTEAQKEDTKNLPKRSRFYQAVLDSNLLPPGSVDFNKLNRAFIILIMPFDPFGKGFYKYTFRMKCEECPDLDLQDDATRIFLNCHGTHPEMVSPELIELLHYMEKSTNEVAGSCTSQKIKLLHQKVCQIRSNKKMEAKFMRAWEEREIERQKAFAEGEEAGIKTGKAVGITQGKNDLLKNLVKKKLEKNYSKEQIADMLEEDPALIRRIYDAIEQTAPEHDMEKICELLAEASKE
;
A
#
# COMPACT_ATOMS: atom_id res chain seq x y z
N MET A 1 19.82 16.32 12.08
CA MET A 1 19.84 14.85 12.02
C MET A 1 19.24 14.41 10.67
N TYR A 2 19.62 13.28 10.09
CA TYR A 2 19.04 12.78 8.84
C TYR A 2 18.79 11.29 8.94
N ASP A 3 17.67 10.89 8.36
CA ASP A 3 17.36 9.53 8.02
C ASP A 3 17.37 9.40 6.50
N THR A 4 18.07 8.38 5.98
CA THR A 4 18.23 8.19 4.53
C THR A 4 17.87 6.75 4.18
N GLU A 5 16.86 6.59 3.32
CA GLU A 5 16.35 5.29 2.91
C GLU A 5 16.34 5.16 1.38
N ALA A 6 16.87 4.03 0.88
CA ALA A 6 16.76 3.65 -0.53
C ALA A 6 15.54 2.76 -0.73
N GLN A 7 14.63 3.18 -1.60
CA GLN A 7 13.36 2.52 -1.87
C GLN A 7 13.34 1.99 -3.31
N LYS A 8 13.27 0.67 -3.50
CA LYS A 8 13.28 0.06 -4.83
C LYS A 8 11.92 0.06 -5.54
N GLU A 9 10.84 -0.10 -4.79
CA GLU A 9 9.49 -0.28 -5.31
C GLU A 9 8.58 0.88 -4.89
N ASP A 10 7.67 1.28 -5.77
CA ASP A 10 6.68 2.30 -5.48
C ASP A 10 5.48 1.71 -4.72
N THR A 11 5.55 1.81 -3.40
CA THR A 11 4.49 1.36 -2.49
C THR A 11 3.30 2.32 -2.39
N LYS A 12 3.28 3.42 -3.14
CA LYS A 12 2.24 4.48 -3.15
C LYS A 12 1.97 5.13 -1.78
N ASN A 13 2.82 4.89 -0.79
CA ASN A 13 2.63 5.41 0.58
C ASN A 13 3.81 6.26 1.08
N LEU A 14 4.79 6.55 0.24
CA LEU A 14 6.03 7.24 0.61
C LEU A 14 5.83 8.59 1.33
N PRO A 15 4.86 9.46 0.95
CA PRO A 15 4.61 10.69 1.67
C PRO A 15 4.15 10.46 3.12
N LYS A 16 3.25 9.48 3.36
CA LYS A 16 2.81 9.12 4.72
C LYS A 16 3.92 8.45 5.52
N ARG A 17 4.71 7.61 4.87
CA ARG A 17 5.85 6.90 5.45
C ARG A 17 6.95 7.88 5.87
N SER A 18 7.26 8.90 5.07
CA SER A 18 8.21 9.95 5.44
C SER A 18 7.78 10.73 6.69
N ARG A 19 6.46 10.95 6.86
CA ARG A 19 5.90 11.55 8.08
C ARG A 19 6.08 10.66 9.31
N PHE A 20 5.88 9.34 9.14
CA PHE A 20 6.09 8.38 10.22
C PHE A 20 7.54 8.32 10.65
N TYR A 21 8.49 8.29 9.70
CA TYR A 21 9.92 8.31 10.00
C TYR A 21 10.35 9.58 10.73
N GLN A 22 9.79 10.72 10.34
CA GLN A 22 9.99 11.99 11.08
C GLN A 22 9.57 11.84 12.55
N ALA A 23 8.39 11.30 12.81
CA ALA A 23 7.90 11.12 14.17
C ALA A 23 8.78 10.15 15.00
N VAL A 24 9.24 9.05 14.40
CA VAL A 24 10.17 8.11 15.05
C VAL A 24 11.51 8.77 15.34
N LEU A 25 12.04 9.58 14.41
CA LEU A 25 13.29 10.30 14.59
C LEU A 25 13.16 11.27 15.78
N ASP A 26 12.11 12.08 15.80
CA ASP A 26 11.88 13.12 16.82
C ASP A 26 11.60 12.51 18.19
N SER A 27 10.87 11.40 18.28
CA SER A 27 10.56 10.72 19.53
C SER A 27 11.81 10.20 20.28
N ASN A 28 12.90 9.97 19.56
CA ASN A 28 14.16 9.49 20.14
C ASN A 28 15.14 10.63 20.52
N LEU A 29 14.82 11.89 20.20
CA LEU A 29 15.72 13.02 20.42
C LEU A 29 15.58 13.67 21.78
N LEU A 30 14.41 13.60 22.38
CA LEU A 30 14.15 14.22 23.68
C LEU A 30 13.93 13.13 24.74
N PRO A 31 14.52 13.29 25.94
CA PRO A 31 14.24 12.40 27.06
C PRO A 31 12.77 12.54 27.50
N PRO A 32 12.18 11.49 28.09
CA PRO A 32 10.82 11.54 28.63
C PRO A 32 10.67 12.70 29.65
N GLY A 33 9.57 13.46 29.51
CA GLY A 33 9.29 14.61 30.37
C GLY A 33 10.00 15.92 29.99
N SER A 34 10.70 15.94 28.83
CA SER A 34 11.27 17.19 28.31
C SER A 34 10.15 18.16 27.94
N VAL A 35 10.25 19.41 28.41
CA VAL A 35 9.30 20.50 28.14
C VAL A 35 9.84 21.54 27.14
N ASP A 36 11.13 21.45 26.81
CA ASP A 36 11.81 22.37 25.90
C ASP A 36 12.02 21.72 24.53
N PHE A 37 11.07 21.95 23.62
CA PHE A 37 11.10 21.44 22.27
C PHE A 37 12.08 22.19 21.34
N ASN A 38 12.63 23.35 21.74
CA ASN A 38 13.68 24.05 20.98
C ASN A 38 14.99 23.25 20.90
N LYS A 39 15.12 22.20 21.73
CA LYS A 39 16.24 21.24 21.68
C LYS A 39 16.14 20.23 20.55
N LEU A 40 15.02 20.17 19.82
CA LEU A 40 14.91 19.35 18.63
C LEU A 40 15.91 19.85 17.56
N ASN A 41 16.67 18.92 17.01
CA ASN A 41 17.59 19.23 15.92
C ASN A 41 16.84 19.37 14.61
N ARG A 42 17.41 20.09 13.64
CA ARG A 42 16.97 20.03 12.25
C ARG A 42 16.89 18.57 11.78
N ALA A 43 15.74 18.18 11.23
CA ALA A 43 15.49 16.83 10.77
C ALA A 43 15.30 16.78 9.26
N PHE A 44 15.99 15.83 8.62
CA PHE A 44 15.89 15.58 7.20
C PHE A 44 15.51 14.10 6.99
N ILE A 45 14.38 13.87 6.34
CA ILE A 45 14.01 12.54 5.85
C ILE A 45 14.30 12.52 4.35
N ILE A 46 15.25 11.69 3.94
CA ILE A 46 15.74 11.59 2.57
C ILE A 46 15.36 10.22 2.02
N LEU A 47 14.52 10.20 1.00
CA LEU A 47 14.12 8.99 0.29
C LEU A 47 14.76 8.99 -1.11
N ILE A 48 15.47 7.92 -1.47
CA ILE A 48 16.14 7.75 -2.76
C ILE A 48 15.46 6.60 -3.50
N MET A 49 15.02 6.85 -4.74
CA MET A 49 14.24 5.88 -5.50
C MET A 49 14.53 5.92 -7.01
N PRO A 50 14.45 4.76 -7.72
CA PRO A 50 14.62 4.66 -9.16
C PRO A 50 13.33 4.95 -9.94
N PHE A 51 12.41 5.74 -9.37
CA PHE A 51 11.15 6.15 -9.99
C PHE A 51 10.73 7.53 -9.49
N ASP A 52 9.86 8.21 -10.25
CA ASP A 52 9.33 9.51 -9.87
C ASP A 52 7.98 9.36 -9.15
N PRO A 53 7.94 9.57 -7.81
CA PRO A 53 6.72 9.40 -7.03
C PRO A 53 5.65 10.49 -7.29
N PHE A 54 6.03 11.60 -7.94
CA PHE A 54 5.14 12.75 -8.18
C PHE A 54 4.88 13.00 -9.67
N GLY A 55 5.60 12.33 -10.58
CA GLY A 55 5.38 12.41 -12.03
C GLY A 55 5.70 13.77 -12.64
N LYS A 56 6.60 14.58 -12.04
CA LYS A 56 6.99 15.91 -12.55
C LYS A 56 8.40 15.95 -13.14
N GLY A 57 9.10 14.83 -13.18
CA GLY A 57 10.41 14.70 -13.80
C GLY A 57 11.58 15.33 -13.05
N PHE A 58 11.41 15.80 -11.82
CA PHE A 58 12.53 16.37 -11.07
C PHE A 58 13.41 15.29 -10.45
N TYR A 59 14.71 15.55 -10.37
CA TYR A 59 15.68 14.74 -9.62
C TYR A 59 15.51 14.89 -8.11
N LYS A 60 15.01 16.06 -7.64
CA LYS A 60 14.86 16.36 -6.24
C LYS A 60 13.55 17.11 -5.99
N TYR A 61 12.77 16.59 -5.05
CA TYR A 61 11.59 17.25 -4.49
C TYR A 61 11.86 17.55 -3.02
N THR A 62 11.66 18.79 -2.61
CA THR A 62 11.86 19.23 -1.23
C THR A 62 10.54 19.75 -0.67
N PHE A 63 10.09 19.16 0.44
CA PHE A 63 8.85 19.54 1.09
C PHE A 63 9.15 20.11 2.48
N ARG A 64 8.48 21.23 2.77
CA ARG A 64 8.43 21.89 4.08
C ARG A 64 7.00 22.31 4.35
N MET A 65 6.64 22.52 5.61
CA MET A 65 5.32 23.02 6.00
C MET A 65 5.21 24.52 5.76
N LYS A 66 4.10 24.91 5.10
CA LYS A 66 3.77 26.30 4.81
C LYS A 66 2.37 26.63 5.31
N CYS A 67 2.11 27.91 5.57
CA CYS A 67 0.78 28.41 5.91
C CYS A 67 -0.10 28.44 4.64
N GLU A 68 -1.32 27.92 4.71
CA GLU A 68 -2.27 27.96 3.58
C GLU A 68 -2.76 29.39 3.32
N GLU A 69 -3.01 30.17 4.36
CA GLU A 69 -3.49 31.56 4.28
C GLU A 69 -2.40 32.54 3.85
N CYS A 70 -1.13 32.18 4.07
CA CYS A 70 0.03 32.97 3.69
C CYS A 70 1.13 32.08 3.11
N PRO A 71 1.14 31.80 1.79
CA PRO A 71 2.06 30.83 1.16
C PRO A 71 3.55 31.17 1.26
N ASP A 72 3.89 32.41 1.56
CA ASP A 72 5.28 32.86 1.76
C ASP A 72 5.76 32.63 3.22
N LEU A 73 4.89 32.23 4.13
CA LEU A 73 5.20 31.96 5.52
C LEU A 73 5.52 30.47 5.72
N ASP A 74 6.79 30.17 6.00
CA ASP A 74 7.23 28.84 6.41
C ASP A 74 6.94 28.63 7.91
N LEU A 75 6.53 27.40 8.30
CA LEU A 75 6.30 27.04 9.71
C LEU A 75 7.57 27.10 10.56
N GLN A 76 8.75 26.98 9.95
CA GLN A 76 10.07 27.01 10.60
C GLN A 76 10.24 25.94 11.69
N ASP A 77 9.62 24.78 11.51
CA ASP A 77 9.72 23.60 12.37
C ASP A 77 11.04 22.83 12.21
N ASP A 78 11.93 23.32 11.33
CA ASP A 78 13.21 22.68 10.96
C ASP A 78 13.08 21.24 10.43
N ALA A 79 11.88 20.80 10.04
CA ALA A 79 11.62 19.51 9.42
C ALA A 79 11.60 19.61 7.87
N THR A 80 12.39 18.79 7.20
CA THR A 80 12.49 18.79 5.75
C THR A 80 12.40 17.37 5.22
N ARG A 81 11.54 17.14 4.22
CA ARG A 81 11.44 15.86 3.51
C ARG A 81 11.96 16.04 2.09
N ILE A 82 12.88 15.17 1.71
CA ILE A 82 13.57 15.20 0.41
C ILE A 82 13.31 13.87 -0.30
N PHE A 83 12.77 13.95 -1.50
CA PHE A 83 12.58 12.79 -2.36
C PHE A 83 13.52 12.94 -3.54
N LEU A 84 14.42 11.96 -3.71
CA LEU A 84 15.43 11.93 -4.75
C LEU A 84 15.07 10.83 -5.76
N ASN A 85 14.82 11.25 -7.00
CA ASN A 85 14.48 10.38 -8.12
C ASN A 85 15.74 10.15 -8.99
N CYS A 86 16.14 8.89 -9.18
CA CYS A 86 17.31 8.55 -10.02
C CYS A 86 17.06 8.82 -11.51
N HIS A 87 15.81 8.92 -11.96
CA HIS A 87 15.43 9.08 -13.37
C HIS A 87 14.78 10.46 -13.64
N GLY A 88 15.34 11.52 -13.06
CA GLY A 88 14.89 12.87 -13.35
C GLY A 88 15.17 13.29 -14.81
N THR A 89 14.41 14.25 -15.31
CA THR A 89 14.54 14.80 -16.68
C THR A 89 14.92 16.27 -16.70
N HIS A 90 15.12 16.88 -15.52
CA HIS A 90 15.48 18.30 -15.34
C HIS A 90 16.87 18.44 -14.68
N PRO A 91 17.97 18.14 -15.43
CA PRO A 91 19.33 18.19 -14.89
C PRO A 91 19.79 19.59 -14.49
N GLU A 92 19.21 20.64 -15.09
CA GLU A 92 19.50 22.04 -14.79
C GLU A 92 19.08 22.50 -13.39
N MET A 93 18.20 21.74 -12.75
CA MET A 93 17.64 22.06 -11.41
C MET A 93 18.51 21.50 -10.27
N VAL A 94 19.54 20.74 -10.56
CA VAL A 94 20.39 20.08 -9.55
C VAL A 94 21.85 20.11 -9.97
N SER A 95 22.77 19.85 -9.03
CA SER A 95 24.19 19.75 -9.39
C SER A 95 24.47 18.46 -10.17
N PRO A 96 25.41 18.49 -11.13
CA PRO A 96 25.86 17.27 -11.82
C PRO A 96 26.35 16.17 -10.86
N GLU A 97 27.00 16.56 -9.76
CA GLU A 97 27.44 15.63 -8.71
C GLU A 97 26.28 14.85 -8.07
N LEU A 98 25.11 15.50 -7.89
CA LEU A 98 23.91 14.80 -7.37
C LEU A 98 23.42 13.77 -8.39
N ILE A 99 23.39 14.10 -9.67
CA ILE A 99 22.97 13.17 -10.73
C ILE A 99 23.91 11.96 -10.77
N GLU A 100 25.23 12.18 -10.74
CA GLU A 100 26.22 11.10 -10.66
C GLU A 100 25.98 10.21 -9.42
N LEU A 101 25.72 10.82 -8.26
CA LEU A 101 25.43 10.08 -7.03
C LEU A 101 24.18 9.22 -7.18
N LEU A 102 23.10 9.75 -7.73
CA LEU A 102 21.84 9.03 -7.92
C LEU A 102 22.01 7.85 -8.88
N HIS A 103 22.71 8.03 -9.99
CA HIS A 103 23.07 6.94 -10.91
C HIS A 103 23.93 5.87 -10.23
N TYR A 104 24.89 6.29 -9.40
CA TYR A 104 25.72 5.37 -8.63
C TYR A 104 24.90 4.61 -7.56
N MET A 105 23.96 5.27 -6.89
CA MET A 105 23.08 4.63 -5.89
C MET A 105 22.17 3.57 -6.53
N GLU A 106 21.72 3.79 -7.75
CA GLU A 106 20.94 2.81 -8.51
C GLU A 106 21.80 1.60 -8.92
N LYS A 107 23.00 1.85 -9.42
CA LYS A 107 23.93 0.81 -9.94
C LYS A 107 25.34 1.02 -9.39
N SER A 108 25.60 0.51 -8.18
CA SER A 108 26.90 0.66 -7.52
C SER A 108 27.93 -0.36 -8.04
N THR A 109 28.31 -0.23 -9.33
CA THR A 109 29.31 -1.05 -10.03
C THR A 109 30.62 -0.31 -10.22
N ASN A 110 31.73 -1.05 -10.52
CA ASN A 110 33.02 -0.46 -10.85
C ASN A 110 32.95 0.45 -12.10
N GLU A 111 32.15 0.08 -13.09
CA GLU A 111 31.95 0.82 -14.34
C GLU A 111 31.33 2.19 -14.08
N VAL A 112 30.22 2.23 -13.33
CA VAL A 112 29.52 3.48 -12.97
C VAL A 112 30.43 4.35 -12.10
N ALA A 113 31.10 3.79 -11.11
CA ALA A 113 32.04 4.55 -10.27
C ALA A 113 33.21 5.10 -11.07
N GLY A 114 33.69 4.36 -12.08
CA GLY A 114 34.79 4.78 -12.97
C GLY A 114 34.38 5.94 -13.90
N SER A 115 33.11 5.99 -14.33
CA SER A 115 32.59 7.06 -15.19
C SER A 115 32.28 8.36 -14.44
N CYS A 116 32.10 8.31 -13.10
CA CYS A 116 31.85 9.50 -12.29
C CYS A 116 33.03 10.42 -12.24
N THR A 117 32.80 11.73 -12.34
CA THR A 117 33.82 12.78 -12.19
C THR A 117 34.10 13.08 -10.72
N SER A 118 33.10 12.94 -9.84
CA SER A 118 33.20 13.23 -8.42
C SER A 118 34.14 12.28 -7.68
N GLN A 119 35.16 12.85 -7.06
CA GLN A 119 36.10 12.11 -6.21
C GLN A 119 35.44 11.52 -4.96
N LYS A 120 34.35 12.16 -4.45
CA LYS A 120 33.62 11.67 -3.30
C LYS A 120 32.90 10.36 -3.62
N ILE A 121 32.33 10.23 -4.84
CA ILE A 121 31.67 9.00 -5.29
C ILE A 121 32.70 7.88 -5.45
N LYS A 122 33.89 8.16 -5.96
CA LYS A 122 34.96 7.18 -6.04
C LYS A 122 35.42 6.67 -4.67
N LEU A 123 35.57 7.58 -3.70
CA LEU A 123 35.86 7.21 -2.31
C LEU A 123 34.70 6.41 -1.66
N LEU A 124 33.46 6.79 -1.91
CA LEU A 124 32.30 6.03 -1.47
C LEU A 124 32.32 4.61 -2.04
N HIS A 125 32.60 4.47 -3.34
CA HIS A 125 32.69 3.18 -4.00
C HIS A 125 33.79 2.29 -3.39
N GLN A 126 34.97 2.83 -3.08
CA GLN A 126 36.03 2.08 -2.39
C GLN A 126 35.54 1.52 -1.04
N LYS A 127 34.83 2.33 -0.25
CA LYS A 127 34.22 1.87 1.02
C LYS A 127 33.18 0.79 0.81
N VAL A 128 32.32 0.95 -0.22
CA VAL A 128 31.32 -0.08 -0.58
C VAL A 128 31.99 -1.40 -0.94
N CYS A 129 33.06 -1.36 -1.74
CA CYS A 129 33.84 -2.56 -2.09
C CYS A 129 34.48 -3.22 -0.86
N GLN A 130 35.04 -2.44 0.07
CA GLN A 130 35.60 -2.95 1.32
C GLN A 130 34.52 -3.63 2.19
N ILE A 131 33.33 -3.05 2.28
CA ILE A 131 32.20 -3.64 3.02
C ILE A 131 31.74 -4.93 2.35
N ARG A 132 31.58 -4.95 1.03
CA ARG A 132 31.17 -6.13 0.25
C ARG A 132 32.20 -7.28 0.34
N SER A 133 33.50 -6.98 0.41
CA SER A 133 34.54 -8.00 0.58
C SER A 133 34.66 -8.56 2.00
N ASN A 134 33.96 -7.98 2.98
CA ASN A 134 33.99 -8.43 4.35
C ASN A 134 33.01 -9.60 4.55
N LYS A 135 33.53 -10.84 4.64
CA LYS A 135 32.73 -12.06 4.81
C LYS A 135 31.76 -12.05 6.00
N LYS A 136 32.07 -11.35 7.09
CA LYS A 136 31.16 -11.20 8.24
C LYS A 136 29.95 -10.33 7.90
N MET A 137 30.15 -9.27 7.12
CA MET A 137 29.06 -8.42 6.65
C MET A 137 28.19 -9.14 5.62
N GLU A 138 28.83 -9.86 4.66
CA GLU A 138 28.12 -10.68 3.69
C GLU A 138 27.22 -11.71 4.37
N ALA A 139 27.71 -12.45 5.37
CA ALA A 139 26.94 -13.41 6.14
C ALA A 139 25.78 -12.74 6.95
N LYS A 140 25.96 -11.51 7.41
CA LYS A 140 24.89 -10.74 8.09
C LYS A 140 23.79 -10.32 7.11
N PHE A 141 24.16 -9.85 5.92
CA PHE A 141 23.20 -9.48 4.87
C PHE A 141 22.44 -10.70 4.34
N MET A 142 23.12 -11.84 4.15
CA MET A 142 22.49 -13.11 3.75
C MET A 142 21.41 -13.54 4.75
N ARG A 143 21.73 -13.56 6.04
CA ARG A 143 20.76 -13.91 7.09
C ARG A 143 19.56 -12.96 7.14
N ALA A 144 19.80 -11.66 7.08
CA ALA A 144 18.72 -10.67 7.07
C ALA A 144 17.84 -10.74 5.80
N TRP A 145 18.40 -11.21 4.68
CA TRP A 145 17.66 -11.48 3.47
C TRP A 145 16.82 -12.75 3.60
N GLU A 146 17.41 -13.84 4.11
CA GLU A 146 16.73 -15.12 4.37
C GLU A 146 15.56 -14.96 5.34
N GLU A 147 15.75 -14.24 6.45
CA GLU A 147 14.68 -13.92 7.41
C GLU A 147 13.50 -13.20 6.75
N ARG A 148 13.78 -12.17 5.96
CA ARG A 148 12.73 -11.42 5.22
C ARG A 148 12.02 -12.28 4.17
N GLU A 149 12.75 -13.16 3.50
CA GLU A 149 12.16 -14.07 2.52
C GLU A 149 11.23 -15.10 3.19
N ILE A 150 11.64 -15.64 4.33
CA ILE A 150 10.81 -16.54 5.14
C ILE A 150 9.54 -15.83 5.63
N GLU A 151 9.66 -14.60 6.14
CA GLU A 151 8.50 -13.79 6.57
C GLU A 151 7.54 -13.51 5.40
N ARG A 152 8.09 -13.19 4.23
CA ARG A 152 7.29 -12.95 3.02
C ARG A 152 6.53 -14.19 2.59
N GLN A 153 7.18 -15.36 2.60
CA GLN A 153 6.55 -16.63 2.24
C GLN A 153 5.46 -17.03 3.25
N LYS A 154 5.68 -16.80 4.55
CA LYS A 154 4.66 -17.04 5.58
C LYS A 154 3.45 -16.13 5.38
N ALA A 155 3.66 -14.83 5.21
CA ALA A 155 2.57 -13.87 4.99
C ALA A 155 1.78 -14.19 3.70
N PHE A 156 2.46 -14.64 2.64
CA PHE A 156 1.79 -15.10 1.42
C PHE A 156 0.93 -16.33 1.65
N ALA A 157 1.46 -17.36 2.33
CA ALA A 157 0.72 -18.58 2.64
C ALA A 157 -0.49 -18.33 3.54
N GLU A 158 -0.35 -17.47 4.56
CA GLU A 158 -1.44 -17.05 5.44
C GLU A 158 -2.53 -16.28 4.67
N GLY A 159 -2.12 -15.41 3.77
CA GLY A 159 -3.04 -14.65 2.89
C GLY A 159 -3.81 -15.56 1.93
N GLU A 160 -3.14 -16.55 1.34
CA GLU A 160 -3.76 -17.55 0.47
C GLU A 160 -4.78 -18.41 1.23
N GLU A 161 -4.41 -18.92 2.40
CA GLU A 161 -5.30 -19.72 3.25
C GLU A 161 -6.54 -18.92 3.67
N ALA A 162 -6.36 -17.68 4.12
CA ALA A 162 -7.45 -16.78 4.48
C ALA A 162 -8.36 -16.47 3.28
N GLY A 163 -7.76 -16.24 2.11
CA GLY A 163 -8.49 -16.02 0.85
C GLY A 163 -9.33 -17.21 0.42
N ILE A 164 -8.76 -18.41 0.48
CA ILE A 164 -9.47 -19.67 0.17
C ILE A 164 -10.62 -19.89 1.16
N LYS A 165 -10.40 -19.70 2.46
CA LYS A 165 -11.43 -19.86 3.49
C LYS A 165 -12.58 -18.88 3.29
N THR A 166 -12.28 -17.62 3.04
CA THR A 166 -13.28 -16.58 2.79
C THR A 166 -14.04 -16.86 1.48
N GLY A 167 -13.33 -17.17 0.41
CA GLY A 167 -13.94 -17.50 -0.89
C GLY A 167 -14.85 -18.71 -0.83
N LYS A 168 -14.47 -19.78 -0.10
CA LYS A 168 -15.33 -20.95 0.13
C LYS A 168 -16.59 -20.58 0.92
N ALA A 169 -16.46 -19.80 2.00
CA ALA A 169 -17.61 -19.39 2.81
C ALA A 169 -18.61 -18.54 2.00
N VAL A 170 -18.11 -17.57 1.24
CA VAL A 170 -18.92 -16.74 0.35
C VAL A 170 -19.59 -17.59 -0.72
N GLY A 171 -18.83 -18.46 -1.40
CA GLY A 171 -19.34 -19.33 -2.46
C GLY A 171 -20.44 -20.29 -1.99
N ILE A 172 -20.27 -20.89 -0.80
CA ILE A 172 -21.30 -21.74 -0.20
C ILE A 172 -22.58 -20.95 0.11
N THR A 173 -22.44 -19.75 0.68
CA THR A 173 -23.59 -18.89 1.01
C THR A 173 -24.32 -18.44 -0.25
N GLN A 174 -23.60 -17.99 -1.27
CA GLN A 174 -24.18 -17.62 -2.56
C GLN A 174 -24.88 -18.80 -3.21
N GLY A 175 -24.21 -19.97 -3.28
CA GLY A 175 -24.80 -21.16 -3.87
C GLY A 175 -26.08 -21.63 -3.18
N LYS A 176 -26.14 -21.55 -1.84
CA LYS A 176 -27.38 -21.84 -1.09
C LYS A 176 -28.50 -20.85 -1.42
N ASN A 177 -28.20 -19.57 -1.45
CA ASN A 177 -29.16 -18.52 -1.77
C ASN A 177 -29.71 -18.67 -3.19
N ASP A 178 -28.85 -18.97 -4.17
CA ASP A 178 -29.27 -19.15 -5.55
C ASP A 178 -30.09 -20.43 -5.73
N LEU A 179 -29.75 -21.50 -5.02
CA LEU A 179 -30.55 -22.70 -4.99
C LEU A 179 -31.95 -22.43 -4.42
N LEU A 180 -32.04 -21.71 -3.29
CA LEU A 180 -33.28 -21.35 -2.66
C LEU A 180 -34.20 -20.51 -3.57
N LYS A 181 -33.64 -19.47 -4.21
CA LYS A 181 -34.35 -18.65 -5.21
C LYS A 181 -34.91 -19.50 -6.34
N ASN A 182 -34.13 -20.41 -6.89
CA ASN A 182 -34.55 -21.31 -7.96
C ASN A 182 -35.65 -22.27 -7.49
N LEU A 183 -35.59 -22.78 -6.26
CA LEU A 183 -36.62 -23.64 -5.70
C LEU A 183 -37.94 -22.88 -5.50
N VAL A 184 -37.89 -21.66 -4.94
CA VAL A 184 -39.07 -20.80 -4.77
C VAL A 184 -39.69 -20.49 -6.14
N LYS A 185 -38.89 -20.11 -7.16
CA LYS A 185 -39.40 -19.86 -8.51
C LYS A 185 -40.13 -21.08 -9.10
N LYS A 186 -39.54 -22.27 -9.04
CA LYS A 186 -40.19 -23.51 -9.51
C LYS A 186 -41.50 -23.85 -8.80
N LYS A 187 -41.62 -23.49 -7.51
CA LYS A 187 -42.86 -23.71 -6.74
C LYS A 187 -43.91 -22.65 -7.08
N LEU A 188 -43.51 -21.39 -7.28
CA LEU A 188 -44.38 -20.31 -7.73
C LEU A 188 -45.00 -20.66 -9.10
N GLU A 189 -44.22 -21.15 -10.06
CA GLU A 189 -44.68 -21.62 -11.39
C GLU A 189 -45.71 -22.75 -11.28
N LYS A 190 -45.75 -23.48 -10.15
CA LYS A 190 -46.76 -24.51 -9.84
C LYS A 190 -47.93 -23.99 -9.04
N ASN A 191 -48.06 -22.67 -8.85
CA ASN A 191 -49.09 -21.97 -8.12
C ASN A 191 -49.21 -22.33 -6.62
N TYR A 192 -48.08 -22.67 -5.95
CA TYR A 192 -48.03 -22.81 -4.51
C TYR A 192 -48.02 -21.45 -3.80
N SER A 193 -48.71 -21.31 -2.66
CA SER A 193 -48.69 -20.08 -1.86
C SER A 193 -47.35 -19.92 -1.12
N LYS A 194 -47.08 -18.68 -0.66
CA LYS A 194 -45.86 -18.34 0.09
C LYS A 194 -45.69 -19.22 1.33
N GLU A 195 -46.77 -19.47 2.05
CA GLU A 195 -46.83 -20.28 3.25
C GLU A 195 -46.57 -21.76 2.94
N GLN A 196 -47.16 -22.28 1.86
CA GLN A 196 -46.92 -23.65 1.41
C GLN A 196 -45.48 -23.87 0.99
N ILE A 197 -44.87 -22.86 0.34
CA ILE A 197 -43.46 -22.93 -0.10
C ILE A 197 -42.53 -22.92 1.12
N ALA A 198 -42.79 -22.06 2.12
CA ALA A 198 -42.03 -22.01 3.36
C ALA A 198 -42.06 -23.36 4.12
N ASP A 199 -43.25 -23.95 4.24
CA ASP A 199 -43.42 -25.25 4.88
C ASP A 199 -42.70 -26.38 4.10
N MET A 200 -42.86 -26.41 2.77
CA MET A 200 -42.18 -27.41 1.90
C MET A 200 -40.67 -27.34 1.87
N LEU A 201 -40.09 -26.16 2.06
CA LEU A 201 -38.65 -25.95 2.04
C LEU A 201 -38.03 -25.94 3.42
N GLU A 202 -38.89 -25.98 4.48
CA GLU A 202 -38.48 -25.90 5.90
C GLU A 202 -37.62 -24.65 6.17
N GLU A 203 -37.95 -23.53 5.50
CA GLU A 203 -37.20 -22.28 5.58
C GLU A 203 -38.02 -21.16 6.22
N ASP A 204 -37.37 -20.10 6.69
CA ASP A 204 -38.02 -18.96 7.35
C ASP A 204 -39.08 -18.34 6.44
N PRO A 205 -40.37 -18.28 6.91
CA PRO A 205 -41.47 -17.69 6.16
C PRO A 205 -41.22 -16.24 5.70
N ALA A 206 -40.51 -15.45 6.51
CA ALA A 206 -40.17 -14.08 6.16
C ALA A 206 -39.16 -14.02 4.98
N LEU A 207 -38.18 -14.91 4.97
CA LEU A 207 -37.23 -15.03 3.87
C LEU A 207 -37.92 -15.49 2.58
N ILE A 208 -38.76 -16.53 2.66
CA ILE A 208 -39.52 -17.05 1.51
C ILE A 208 -40.44 -15.98 0.94
N ARG A 209 -41.11 -15.20 1.77
CA ARG A 209 -42.01 -14.10 1.34
C ARG A 209 -41.20 -13.07 0.55
N ARG A 210 -40.05 -12.63 1.06
CA ARG A 210 -39.18 -11.67 0.34
C ARG A 210 -38.73 -12.18 -1.01
N ILE A 211 -38.28 -13.43 -1.11
CA ILE A 211 -37.85 -14.05 -2.36
C ILE A 211 -39.05 -14.18 -3.32
N TYR A 212 -40.21 -14.63 -2.85
CA TYR A 212 -41.39 -14.77 -3.64
C TYR A 212 -41.86 -13.44 -4.24
N ASP A 213 -41.95 -12.41 -3.41
CA ASP A 213 -42.36 -11.06 -3.83
C ASP A 213 -41.38 -10.45 -4.86
N ALA A 214 -40.09 -10.68 -4.69
CA ALA A 214 -39.08 -10.25 -5.67
C ALA A 214 -39.22 -10.99 -7.02
N ILE A 215 -39.52 -12.29 -7.00
CA ILE A 215 -39.74 -13.07 -8.21
C ILE A 215 -41.04 -12.62 -8.93
N GLU A 216 -42.12 -12.36 -8.15
CA GLU A 216 -43.40 -11.92 -8.71
C GLU A 216 -43.29 -10.52 -9.35
N GLN A 217 -42.52 -9.61 -8.77
CA GLN A 217 -42.25 -8.29 -9.35
C GLN A 217 -41.47 -8.32 -10.67
N THR A 218 -40.76 -9.40 -10.94
CA THR A 218 -39.98 -9.57 -12.20
C THR A 218 -40.73 -10.40 -13.24
N ALA A 219 -42.02 -10.70 -13.04
CA ALA A 219 -42.86 -11.40 -14.01
C ALA A 219 -43.04 -10.55 -15.30
N PRO A 220 -43.16 -11.17 -16.48
CA PRO A 220 -43.20 -12.62 -16.72
C PRO A 220 -41.81 -13.27 -16.93
N GLU A 221 -40.73 -12.47 -17.08
CA GLU A 221 -39.39 -12.96 -17.45
C GLU A 221 -38.67 -13.65 -16.29
N HIS A 222 -38.96 -13.29 -15.03
CA HIS A 222 -38.35 -13.81 -13.81
C HIS A 222 -36.82 -13.81 -13.88
N ASP A 223 -36.25 -12.66 -14.29
CA ASP A 223 -34.80 -12.46 -14.45
C ASP A 223 -34.08 -12.54 -13.11
N MET A 224 -33.14 -13.47 -13.00
CA MET A 224 -32.42 -13.75 -11.76
C MET A 224 -31.51 -12.59 -11.32
N GLU A 225 -30.98 -11.78 -12.26
CA GLU A 225 -30.17 -10.62 -11.92
C GLU A 225 -31.02 -9.53 -11.25
N LYS A 226 -32.17 -9.21 -11.82
CA LYS A 226 -33.15 -8.26 -11.24
C LYS A 226 -33.69 -8.73 -9.90
N ILE A 227 -33.95 -10.03 -9.73
CA ILE A 227 -34.37 -10.61 -8.44
C ILE A 227 -33.28 -10.39 -7.38
N CYS A 228 -32.00 -10.59 -7.74
CA CYS A 228 -30.90 -10.35 -6.81
C CYS A 228 -30.77 -8.87 -6.42
N GLU A 229 -30.97 -7.95 -7.35
CA GLU A 229 -30.93 -6.50 -7.08
C GLU A 229 -32.05 -6.09 -6.11
N LEU A 230 -33.30 -6.51 -6.33
CA LEU A 230 -34.44 -6.24 -5.45
C LEU A 230 -34.21 -6.79 -4.04
N LEU A 231 -33.67 -8.01 -3.92
CA LEU A 231 -33.35 -8.60 -2.62
C LEU A 231 -32.19 -7.87 -1.89
N ALA A 232 -31.25 -7.32 -2.61
CA ALA A 232 -30.15 -6.55 -2.04
C ALA A 232 -30.61 -5.17 -1.53
N GLU A 233 -31.55 -4.52 -2.22
CA GLU A 233 -32.14 -3.25 -1.80
C GLU A 233 -33.01 -3.42 -0.53
N ALA A 234 -33.83 -4.44 -0.49
CA ALA A 234 -34.68 -4.77 0.67
C ALA A 234 -33.90 -5.25 1.92
N SER A 235 -32.60 -5.44 1.83
CA SER A 235 -31.72 -5.80 2.96
C SER A 235 -31.03 -4.58 3.60
N LYS A 236 -31.24 -3.38 3.04
CA LYS A 236 -30.65 -2.11 3.53
C LYS A 236 -31.65 -1.27 4.36
N GLU A 237 -32.89 -1.65 4.37
CA GLU A 237 -33.96 -1.11 5.24
C GLU A 237 -34.14 -1.98 6.52
#